data_ec9578ea20eb52091f98c405359cd9ee
#
_entry.id   ec9578ea20eb52091f98c405359cd9ee
#
_cell.length_a   1.000
_cell.length_b   1.000
_cell.length_c   1.000
_cell.angle_alpha   90.00
_cell.angle_beta   90.00
_cell.angle_gamma   90.00
#
_symmetry.space_group_name_H-M   'P 1'
#
loop_
_entity.id
_entity.type
_entity.pdbx_description
1 polymer ?
#
loop_
_entity_poly.entity_id
_entity_poly.type
_entity_poly.pdbx_seq_one_letter_code
_entity_poly.pdbx_strand_id
1 'polypeptide(L)'
;MKVKLWGVRGSIPCPGPETVIYGGNTACLEVRFEDIDRFMIIDAGSGIRLLGNWLMKNELPKGPIKTEILISHTHWDHIMGFPFFTPIFVPGTELTVYGPVTYEEE
;
A
#
# COMPACT_ATOMS: atom_id res chain seq x y z
N MET A 1 16.18 7.29 4.87
CA MET A 1 14.87 6.65 4.75
C MET A 1 13.86 7.68 4.26
N LYS A 2 13.04 7.31 3.31
CA LYS A 2 11.98 8.17 2.78
C LYS A 2 10.63 7.52 3.03
N VAL A 3 9.67 8.32 3.48
CA VAL A 3 8.30 7.87 3.70
C VAL A 3 7.36 8.70 2.84
N LYS A 4 6.55 8.05 2.03
CA LYS A 4 5.55 8.71 1.22
C LYS A 4 4.15 8.26 1.64
N LEU A 5 3.28 9.24 1.83
CA LEU A 5 1.90 9.00 2.24
C LEU A 5 1.02 8.90 1.00
N TRP A 6 0.50 7.71 0.73
CA TRP A 6 -0.41 7.47 -0.39
C TRP A 6 -1.88 7.57 0.03
N GLY A 7 -2.13 7.40 1.31
CA GLY A 7 -3.44 7.58 1.90
C GLY A 7 -3.33 7.76 3.40
N VAL A 8 -4.12 8.68 3.95
CA VAL A 8 -4.06 9.02 5.37
C VAL A 8 -5.44 9.11 6.01
N ARG A 9 -6.50 8.87 5.25
CA ARG A 9 -7.86 8.97 5.78
C ARG A 9 -8.25 7.68 6.50
N GLY A 10 -8.96 7.82 7.61
CA GLY A 10 -9.56 6.69 8.33
C GLY A 10 -10.99 6.41 7.86
N SER A 11 -11.46 5.21 8.12
CA SER A 11 -12.80 4.69 7.93
C SER A 11 -13.20 4.40 6.49
N ILE A 12 -13.36 5.39 5.64
CA ILE A 12 -13.74 5.19 4.24
C ILE A 12 -13.03 6.17 3.33
N PRO A 13 -12.81 5.81 2.06
CA PRO A 13 -12.35 6.77 1.07
C PRO A 13 -13.42 7.84 0.86
N CYS A 14 -13.00 9.08 0.72
CA CYS A 14 -13.93 10.19 0.56
C CYS A 14 -13.32 11.24 -0.37
N PRO A 15 -13.45 11.08 -1.68
CA PRO A 15 -12.98 12.08 -2.62
C PRO A 15 -13.89 13.31 -2.62
N GLY A 16 -13.33 14.46 -2.91
CA GLY A 16 -14.11 15.68 -3.03
C GLY A 16 -13.36 16.92 -2.61
N PRO A 17 -14.02 18.10 -2.69
CA PRO A 17 -13.36 19.36 -2.35
C PRO A 17 -12.90 19.45 -0.90
N GLU A 18 -13.55 18.72 0.00
CA GLU A 18 -13.26 18.76 1.44
C GLU A 18 -12.01 17.94 1.81
N THR A 19 -11.54 17.09 0.91
CA THR A 19 -10.41 16.17 1.17
C THR A 19 -9.21 16.43 0.29
N VAL A 20 -9.14 17.56 -0.41
CA VAL A 20 -8.07 17.82 -1.38
C VAL A 20 -6.71 18.07 -0.77
N ILE A 21 -6.63 18.52 0.48
CA ILE A 21 -5.35 18.85 1.12
C ILE A 21 -4.56 17.58 1.45
N TYR A 22 -5.19 16.63 2.14
CA TYR A 22 -4.54 15.37 2.53
C TYR A 22 -4.97 14.18 1.68
N GLY A 23 -5.96 14.39 0.80
CA GLY A 23 -6.53 13.34 -0.03
C GLY A 23 -7.61 12.55 0.66
N GLY A 24 -8.43 11.87 -0.15
CA GLY A 24 -9.56 11.05 0.32
C GLY A 24 -9.25 9.56 0.40
N ASN A 25 -8.03 9.13 0.13
CA ASN A 25 -7.65 7.73 0.17
C ASN A 25 -7.33 7.26 1.58
N THR A 26 -7.69 6.01 1.87
CA THR A 26 -7.39 5.40 3.18
C THR A 26 -5.96 4.90 3.26
N ALA A 27 -5.55 4.52 4.47
CA ALA A 27 -4.17 4.37 4.91
C ALA A 27 -3.29 3.53 3.99
N CYS A 28 -2.22 4.12 3.51
CA CYS A 28 -1.16 3.43 2.78
C CYS A 28 0.11 4.27 2.83
N LEU A 29 1.18 3.69 3.31
CA LEU A 29 2.49 4.33 3.41
C LEU A 29 3.51 3.54 2.59
N GLU A 30 4.36 4.25 1.88
CA GLU A 30 5.52 3.67 1.21
C GLU A 30 6.77 4.08 1.97
N VAL A 31 7.60 3.10 2.35
CA VAL A 31 8.86 3.34 3.06
C VAL A 31 10.00 2.86 2.19
N ARG A 32 10.92 3.77 1.84
CA ARG A 32 12.11 3.46 1.05
C ARG A 32 13.35 3.60 1.90
N PHE A 33 14.25 2.63 1.74
CA PHE A 33 15.54 2.61 2.44
C PHE A 33 16.62 3.10 1.47
N GLU A 34 17.40 4.11 1.90
CA GLU A 34 18.40 4.74 1.04
C GLU A 34 19.61 3.84 0.77
N ASP A 35 19.96 2.99 1.74
CA ASP A 35 21.16 2.16 1.69
C ASP A 35 20.97 0.89 0.86
N ILE A 36 19.73 0.49 0.59
CA ILE A 36 19.39 -0.69 -0.17
C ILE A 36 18.28 -0.36 -1.15
N ASP A 37 18.30 -1.00 -2.31
CA ASP A 37 17.26 -0.82 -3.32
C ASP A 37 16.04 -1.65 -2.94
N ARG A 38 15.35 -1.21 -1.90
CA ARG A 38 14.23 -1.93 -1.32
C ARG A 38 13.20 -0.94 -0.77
N PHE A 39 11.94 -1.31 -0.90
CA PHE A 39 10.85 -0.57 -0.29
C PHE A 39 9.86 -1.53 0.33
N MET A 40 9.07 -1.02 1.27
CA MET A 40 7.98 -1.76 1.87
C MET A 40 6.75 -0.85 1.95
N ILE A 41 5.59 -1.49 2.07
CA ILE A 41 4.31 -0.81 2.12
C ILE A 41 3.70 -1.09 3.49
N ILE A 42 3.18 -0.07 4.14
CA ILE A 42 2.45 -0.22 5.40
C ILE A 42 0.99 0.09 5.14
N ASP A 43 0.15 -0.89 5.35
CA ASP A 43 -1.28 -0.91 5.11
C ASP A 43 -1.68 -0.80 3.64
N ALA A 44 -2.78 -1.44 3.31
CA ALA A 44 -3.29 -1.56 1.97
C ALA A 44 -4.70 -0.96 1.85
N GLY A 45 -4.87 0.26 2.35
CA GLY A 45 -6.07 1.04 2.13
C GLY A 45 -6.19 1.48 0.67
N SER A 46 -7.19 2.27 0.36
CA SER A 46 -7.46 2.65 -1.03
C SER A 46 -6.30 3.40 -1.69
N GLY A 47 -5.41 4.01 -0.91
CA GLY A 47 -4.23 4.69 -1.44
C GLY A 47 -3.26 3.76 -2.17
N ILE A 48 -3.30 2.45 -1.90
CA ILE A 48 -2.40 1.50 -2.55
C ILE A 48 -2.67 1.38 -4.06
N ARG A 49 -3.86 1.71 -4.50
CA ARG A 49 -4.19 1.70 -5.94
C ARG A 49 -3.30 2.68 -6.70
N LEU A 50 -3.16 3.89 -6.19
CA LEU A 50 -2.30 4.90 -6.81
C LEU A 50 -0.83 4.51 -6.74
N LEU A 51 -0.39 3.96 -5.62
CA LEU A 51 0.97 3.43 -5.50
C LEU A 51 1.22 2.35 -6.54
N GLY A 52 0.30 1.40 -6.69
CA GLY A 52 0.41 0.34 -7.68
C GLY A 52 0.55 0.89 -9.10
N ASN A 53 -0.27 1.88 -9.45
CA ASN A 53 -0.20 2.52 -10.77
C ASN A 53 1.17 3.19 -10.98
N TRP A 54 1.69 3.84 -9.96
CA TRP A 54 3.01 4.48 -10.02
C TRP A 54 4.12 3.45 -10.23
N LEU A 55 4.06 2.32 -9.50
CA LEU A 55 5.03 1.24 -9.62
C LEU A 55 5.00 0.61 -11.01
N MET A 56 3.82 0.42 -11.58
CA MET A 56 3.67 -0.12 -12.94
C MET A 56 4.36 0.77 -13.98
N LYS A 57 4.28 2.07 -13.78
CA LYS A 57 4.84 3.04 -14.71
C LYS A 57 6.35 3.26 -14.52
N ASN A 58 6.81 3.28 -13.28
CA ASN A 58 8.16 3.77 -12.96
C ASN A 58 9.13 2.69 -12.50
N GLU A 59 8.65 1.60 -11.91
CA GLU A 59 9.51 0.54 -11.38
C GLU A 59 9.49 -0.72 -12.26
N LEU A 60 8.33 -1.12 -12.75
CA LEU A 60 8.19 -2.31 -13.56
C LEU A 60 9.09 -2.30 -14.81
N PRO A 61 9.27 -1.18 -15.51
CA PRO A 61 10.19 -1.13 -16.66
C PRO A 61 11.64 -1.44 -16.30
N LYS A 62 12.02 -1.32 -15.03
CA LYS A 62 13.38 -1.61 -14.54
C LYS A 62 13.54 -3.06 -14.11
N GLY A 63 12.45 -3.80 -13.95
CA GLY A 63 12.48 -5.20 -13.54
C GLY A 63 11.26 -5.58 -12.71
N PRO A 64 11.14 -6.86 -12.33
CA PRO A 64 10.02 -7.34 -11.52
C PRO A 64 9.92 -6.59 -10.20
N ILE A 65 8.68 -6.39 -9.77
CA ILE A 65 8.40 -5.72 -8.49
C ILE A 65 8.46 -6.75 -7.38
N LYS A 66 9.28 -6.47 -6.37
CA LYS A 66 9.43 -7.30 -5.17
C LYS A 66 9.27 -6.40 -3.97
N THR A 67 8.30 -6.67 -3.13
CA THR A 67 8.05 -5.84 -1.96
C THR A 67 7.31 -6.61 -0.87
N GLU A 68 7.17 -5.95 0.26
CA GLU A 68 6.49 -6.48 1.42
C GLU A 68 5.40 -5.49 1.83
N ILE A 69 4.25 -6.03 2.25
CA ILE A 69 3.17 -5.22 2.82
C ILE A 69 3.01 -5.65 4.28
N LEU A 70 3.09 -4.68 5.18
CA LEU A 70 2.79 -4.89 6.59
C LEU A 70 1.41 -4.33 6.88
N ILE A 71 0.51 -5.18 7.31
CA ILE A 71 -0.85 -4.80 7.70
C ILE A 71 -0.87 -4.55 9.21
N SER A 72 -1.12 -3.31 9.61
CA SER A 72 -1.12 -2.93 11.01
C SER A 72 -2.33 -3.53 11.75
N HIS A 73 -3.48 -3.53 11.10
CA HIS A 73 -4.69 -4.17 11.59
C HIS A 73 -5.68 -4.38 10.44
N THR A 74 -6.66 -5.26 10.64
CA THR A 74 -7.53 -5.74 9.56
C THR A 74 -8.84 -4.97 9.42
N HIS A 75 -8.93 -3.76 9.94
CA HIS A 75 -10.07 -2.89 9.66
C HIS A 75 -10.13 -2.60 8.15
N TRP A 76 -11.33 -2.41 7.64
CA TRP A 76 -11.58 -2.28 6.21
C TRP A 76 -10.73 -1.20 5.54
N ASP A 77 -10.57 -0.05 6.18
CA ASP A 77 -9.81 1.07 5.65
C ASP A 77 -8.30 0.79 5.49
N HIS A 78 -7.80 -0.29 6.08
CA HIS A 78 -6.40 -0.71 5.99
C HIS A 78 -6.17 -1.87 5.03
N ILE A 79 -7.22 -2.47 4.47
CA ILE A 79 -7.09 -3.64 3.59
C ILE A 79 -7.90 -3.52 2.29
N MET A 80 -8.82 -2.57 2.19
CA MET A 80 -9.78 -2.50 1.10
C MET A 80 -9.16 -2.26 -0.28
N GLY A 81 -7.99 -1.67 -0.33
CA GLY A 81 -7.31 -1.37 -1.58
C GLY A 81 -6.52 -2.53 -2.17
N PHE A 82 -6.28 -3.58 -1.40
CA PHE A 82 -5.43 -4.69 -1.82
C PHE A 82 -5.85 -5.30 -3.18
N PRO A 83 -7.12 -5.57 -3.46
CA PRO A 83 -7.52 -6.12 -4.76
C PRO A 83 -7.24 -5.20 -5.95
N PHE A 84 -6.98 -3.93 -5.69
CA PHE A 84 -6.73 -2.92 -6.72
C PHE A 84 -5.26 -2.56 -6.85
N PHE A 85 -4.38 -3.30 -6.19
CA PHE A 85 -2.94 -3.17 -6.32
C PHE A 85 -2.49 -3.93 -7.57
N THR A 86 -2.47 -3.25 -8.70
CA THR A 86 -2.26 -3.87 -10.01
C THR A 86 -0.98 -4.70 -10.17
N PRO A 87 0.15 -4.39 -9.48
CA PRO A 87 1.34 -5.24 -9.61
C PRO A 87 1.14 -6.71 -9.26
N ILE A 88 0.13 -7.06 -8.45
CA ILE A 88 -0.13 -8.47 -8.11
C ILE A 88 -0.52 -9.32 -9.32
N PHE A 89 -1.01 -8.70 -10.39
CA PHE A 89 -1.43 -9.39 -11.60
C PHE A 89 -0.29 -9.54 -12.62
N VAL A 90 0.88 -9.01 -12.34
CA VAL A 90 2.02 -9.04 -13.27
C VAL A 90 2.89 -10.25 -12.96
N PRO A 91 3.18 -11.10 -13.97
CA PRO A 91 4.11 -12.23 -13.76
C PRO A 91 5.46 -11.75 -13.27
N GLY A 92 6.03 -12.48 -12.31
CA GLY A 92 7.33 -12.13 -11.72
C GLY A 92 7.25 -11.24 -10.49
N THR A 93 6.09 -10.67 -10.18
CA THR A 93 5.89 -9.92 -8.95
C THR A 93 5.98 -10.85 -7.74
N GLU A 94 6.82 -10.48 -6.78
CA GLU A 94 6.91 -11.16 -5.50
C GLU A 94 6.41 -10.23 -4.41
N LEU A 95 5.34 -10.65 -3.75
CA LEU A 95 4.71 -9.88 -2.70
C LEU A 95 4.54 -10.74 -1.46
N THR A 96 5.13 -10.30 -0.35
CA THR A 96 4.94 -10.94 0.95
C THR A 96 4.09 -10.05 1.83
N VAL A 97 3.01 -10.60 2.38
CA VAL A 97 2.09 -9.85 3.23
C VAL A 97 2.24 -10.33 4.66
N TYR A 98 2.54 -9.42 5.56
CA TYR A 98 2.62 -9.68 6.98
C TYR A 98 1.42 -9.02 7.66
N GLY A 99 0.70 -9.78 8.45
CA GLY A 99 -0.46 -9.29 9.18
C GLY A 99 -0.31 -9.46 10.68
N PRO A 100 -1.23 -8.88 11.46
CA PRO A 100 -1.23 -9.08 12.89
C PRO A 100 -1.59 -10.52 13.25
N VAL A 101 -1.01 -11.00 14.34
CA VAL A 101 -1.36 -12.29 14.89
C VAL A 101 -2.63 -12.11 15.73
N THR A 102 -3.67 -12.85 15.39
CA THR A 102 -4.87 -12.91 16.22
C THR A 102 -4.83 -14.17 17.06
N TYR A 103 -5.05 -14.01 18.34
CA TYR A 103 -5.23 -15.15 19.23
C TYR A 103 -6.71 -15.45 19.30
N GLU A 104 -7.09 -16.63 18.81
CA GLU A 104 -8.45 -17.11 19.02
C GLU A 104 -8.50 -17.80 20.37
N GLU A 105 -9.39 -17.35 21.20
CA GLU A 105 -9.72 -18.06 22.42
C GLU A 105 -10.71 -19.18 22.09
N GLU A 106 -10.30 -20.37 22.36
CA GLU A 106 -11.17 -21.55 22.27
C GLU A 106 -12.01 -21.71 23.54
#